data_43b9d3a2c888ae597fe466347a6f6481
#
_entry.id   43b9d3a2c888ae597fe466347a6f6481
#
_cell.length_a   1.000
_cell.length_b   1.000
_cell.length_c   1.000
_cell.angle_alpha   90.00
_cell.angle_beta   90.00
_cell.angle_gamma   90.00
#
_symmetry.space_group_name_H-M   'P 1'
#
loop_
_entity.id
_entity.type
_entity.pdbx_description
1 polymer ?
#
loop_
_entity_poly.entity_id
_entity_poly.type
_entity_poly.pdbx_seq_one_letter_code
_entity_poly.pdbx_strand_id
1 'polypeptide(L)'
;MKVDARTLEVQRLGACTVASGISGMSFVEDGDRVALQSDPMQLRRELEGSGEISALEKAGPRARIYFDPPKLKCGIVTCGGLCPG
;
A
#
# COMPACT_ATOMS: atom_id res chain seq x y z
N MET A 1 -10.82 18.29 -1.66
CA MET A 1 -9.60 18.15 -0.88
C MET A 1 -8.42 18.03 -1.83
N LYS A 2 -7.49 18.95 -1.72
CA LYS A 2 -6.25 18.86 -2.50
C LYS A 2 -5.20 18.15 -1.66
N VAL A 3 -4.71 17.03 -2.16
CA VAL A 3 -3.66 16.24 -1.52
C VAL A 3 -2.42 16.32 -2.42
N ASP A 4 -1.30 16.69 -1.84
CA ASP A 4 -0.03 16.68 -2.57
C ASP A 4 0.34 15.24 -2.88
N ALA A 5 0.75 14.96 -4.12
CA ALA A 5 1.20 13.63 -4.53
C ALA A 5 2.31 13.10 -3.61
N ARG A 6 3.16 13.98 -3.08
CA ARG A 6 4.25 13.59 -2.17
C ARG A 6 3.75 13.03 -0.84
N THR A 7 2.60 13.50 -0.34
CA THR A 7 2.04 12.99 0.92
C THR A 7 1.48 11.58 0.77
N LEU A 8 1.22 11.13 -0.45
CA LEU A 8 0.73 9.80 -0.74
C LEU A 8 1.84 8.78 -1.03
N GLU A 9 3.07 9.24 -1.12
CA GLU A 9 4.21 8.35 -1.35
C GLU A 9 4.50 7.51 -0.12
N VAL A 10 4.74 6.22 -0.33
CA VAL A 10 5.15 5.29 0.72
C VAL A 10 6.67 5.27 0.79
N GLN A 11 7.20 5.52 1.98
CA GLN A 11 8.63 5.46 2.21
C GLN A 11 9.11 4.02 2.10
N ARG A 12 10.20 3.81 1.37
CA ARG A 12 10.80 2.49 1.18
C ARG A 12 11.89 2.24 2.21
N LEU A 13 11.93 1.03 2.76
CA LEU A 13 12.97 0.60 3.68
C LEU A 13 14.23 0.15 2.93
N GLY A 14 14.05 -0.36 1.72
CA GLY A 14 15.12 -0.87 0.89
C GLY A 14 14.60 -1.83 -0.17
N ALA A 15 15.52 -2.48 -0.88
CA ALA A 15 15.15 -3.45 -1.91
C ALA A 15 14.54 -4.70 -1.27
N CYS A 16 13.47 -5.20 -1.87
CA CYS A 16 12.80 -6.43 -1.44
C CYS A 16 13.46 -7.63 -2.15
N THR A 17 14.26 -8.39 -1.41
CA THR A 17 15.04 -9.48 -1.97
C THR A 17 14.64 -10.85 -1.45
N VAL A 18 13.79 -10.91 -0.43
CA VAL A 18 13.35 -12.16 0.19
C VAL A 18 12.08 -12.65 -0.49
N ALA A 19 12.05 -13.90 -0.94
CA ALA A 19 10.84 -14.49 -1.51
C ALA A 19 9.77 -14.63 -0.43
N SER A 20 8.53 -14.29 -0.78
CA SER A 20 7.40 -14.45 0.13
C SER A 20 7.17 -15.93 0.42
N GLY A 21 6.85 -16.26 1.68
CA GLY A 21 6.48 -17.62 2.06
C GLY A 21 5.07 -18.03 1.63
N ILE A 22 4.32 -17.11 1.03
CA ILE A 22 2.95 -17.36 0.57
C ILE A 22 3.00 -17.82 -0.88
N SER A 23 2.25 -18.86 -1.21
CA SER A 23 2.15 -19.38 -2.58
C SER A 23 0.68 -19.55 -2.97
N GLY A 24 0.44 -19.65 -4.27
CA GLY A 24 -0.91 -19.93 -4.80
C GLY A 24 -1.85 -18.73 -4.81
N MET A 25 -1.37 -17.51 -4.64
CA MET A 25 -2.20 -16.31 -4.73
C MET A 25 -1.61 -15.30 -5.70
N SER A 26 -2.46 -14.40 -6.16
CA SER A 26 -2.04 -13.30 -6.99
C SER A 26 -1.36 -12.22 -6.14
N PHE A 27 -0.18 -11.81 -6.54
CA PHE A 27 0.56 -10.77 -5.86
C PHE A 27 0.26 -9.39 -6.47
N VAL A 28 0.38 -8.37 -5.63
CA VAL A 28 0.31 -6.97 -6.05
C VAL A 28 1.72 -6.50 -6.39
N GLU A 29 1.85 -5.71 -7.43
CA GLU A 29 3.13 -5.13 -7.82
C GLU A 29 3.29 -3.72 -7.24
N ASP A 30 4.54 -3.27 -7.10
CA ASP A 30 4.83 -1.96 -6.50
C ASP A 30 4.25 -0.79 -7.30
N GLY A 31 4.05 -0.99 -8.60
CA GLY A 31 3.46 0.02 -9.48
C GLY A 31 1.94 0.08 -9.43
N ASP A 32 1.29 -0.87 -8.79
CA ASP A 32 -0.17 -0.91 -8.72
C ASP A 32 -0.69 0.21 -7.84
N ARG A 33 -1.69 0.92 -8.32
CA ARG A 33 -2.25 2.10 -7.66
C ARG A 33 -3.76 2.02 -7.53
N VAL A 34 -4.27 2.67 -6.51
CA VAL A 34 -5.70 2.83 -6.27
C VAL A 34 -6.01 4.31 -6.24
N ALA A 35 -6.98 4.76 -7.05
CA ALA A 35 -7.36 6.15 -7.09
C ALA A 35 -7.90 6.61 -5.73
N LEU A 36 -7.45 7.76 -5.26
CA LEU A 36 -7.93 8.35 -4.01
C LEU A 36 -9.38 8.79 -4.13
N GLN A 37 -9.75 9.32 -5.31
CA GLN A 37 -11.08 9.81 -5.60
C GLN A 37 -11.87 8.80 -6.44
N SER A 38 -13.06 8.42 -5.98
CA SER A 38 -13.93 7.47 -6.68
C SER A 38 -14.98 8.13 -7.57
N ASP A 39 -15.21 9.43 -7.43
CA ASP A 39 -16.19 10.16 -8.25
C ASP A 39 -15.61 10.40 -9.65
N PRO A 40 -16.25 9.90 -10.73
CA PRO A 40 -15.76 10.08 -12.09
C PRO A 40 -15.58 11.54 -12.51
N MET A 41 -16.43 12.42 -12.04
CA MET A 41 -16.32 13.85 -12.36
C MET A 41 -15.07 14.48 -11.73
N GLN A 42 -14.75 14.10 -10.50
CA GLN A 42 -13.57 14.59 -9.82
C GLN A 42 -12.29 14.03 -10.45
N LEU A 43 -12.30 12.77 -10.84
CA LEU A 43 -11.19 12.16 -11.56
C LEU A 43 -10.90 12.89 -12.87
N ARG A 44 -11.98 13.22 -13.60
CA ARG A 44 -11.88 13.96 -14.86
C ARG A 44 -11.26 15.34 -14.64
N ARG A 45 -11.67 16.04 -13.58
CA ARG A 45 -11.11 17.35 -13.24
C ARG A 45 -9.63 17.27 -12.89
N GLU A 46 -9.22 16.24 -12.15
CA GLU A 46 -7.80 16.02 -11.84
C GLU A 46 -6.98 15.80 -13.11
N LEU A 47 -7.47 14.99 -14.03
CA LEU A 47 -6.79 14.73 -15.30
C LEU A 47 -6.70 15.98 -16.17
N GLU A 48 -7.76 16.77 -16.24
CA GLU A 48 -7.80 18.00 -17.03
C GLU A 48 -6.94 19.11 -16.40
N GLY A 49 -6.81 19.12 -15.08
CA GLY A 49 -6.02 20.12 -14.36
C GLY A 49 -4.52 19.81 -14.40
N SER A 50 -4.11 18.77 -13.69
CA SER A 50 -2.69 18.42 -13.54
C SER A 50 -2.20 17.37 -14.53
N GLY A 51 -3.10 16.67 -15.20
CA GLY A 51 -2.76 15.54 -16.07
C GLY A 51 -2.51 14.24 -15.31
N GLU A 52 -2.56 14.27 -13.99
CA GLU A 52 -2.36 13.10 -13.14
C GLU A 52 -3.48 13.00 -12.11
N ILE A 53 -3.82 11.77 -11.73
CA ILE A 53 -4.78 11.53 -10.66
C ILE A 53 -4.03 11.22 -9.36
N SER A 54 -4.57 11.70 -8.24
CA SER A 54 -4.05 11.34 -6.93
C SER A 54 -4.38 9.88 -6.64
N ALA A 55 -3.36 9.10 -6.33
CA ALA A 55 -3.51 7.66 -6.14
C ALA A 55 -2.64 7.17 -4.99
N LEU A 56 -3.13 6.13 -4.34
CA LEU A 56 -2.44 5.44 -3.27
C LEU A 56 -1.78 4.18 -3.80
N GLU A 57 -0.71 3.75 -3.17
CA GLU A 57 -0.13 2.45 -3.46
C GLU A 57 -1.11 1.37 -3.04
N LYS A 58 -1.33 0.39 -3.91
CA LYS A 58 -2.27 -0.69 -3.63
C LYS A 58 -1.70 -1.62 -2.56
N ALA A 59 -2.47 -1.86 -1.51
CA ALA A 59 -2.12 -2.82 -0.48
C ALA A 59 -2.35 -4.25 -0.97
N GLY A 60 -1.53 -5.16 -0.48
CA GLY A 60 -1.68 -6.57 -0.81
C GLY A 60 -0.35 -7.32 -0.70
N PRO A 61 -0.40 -8.64 -0.88
CA PRO A 61 0.81 -9.46 -0.79
C PRO A 61 1.74 -9.21 -1.97
N ARG A 62 3.04 -9.24 -1.68
CA ARG A 62 4.11 -9.09 -2.68
C ARG A 62 4.83 -10.41 -2.86
N ALA A 63 5.29 -10.68 -4.08
CA ALA A 63 6.10 -11.86 -4.35
C ALA A 63 7.46 -11.80 -3.66
N ARG A 64 8.02 -10.59 -3.51
CA ARG A 64 9.27 -10.35 -2.78
C ARG A 64 9.06 -9.34 -1.67
N ILE A 65 9.68 -9.60 -0.52
CA ILE A 65 9.51 -8.80 0.69
C ILE A 65 10.86 -8.36 1.25
N TYR A 66 10.84 -7.38 2.12
CA TYR A 66 12.04 -6.81 2.72
C TYR A 66 12.55 -7.63 3.91
N PHE A 67 11.64 -7.97 4.85
CA PHE A 67 12.01 -8.72 6.04
C PHE A 67 12.04 -10.22 5.76
N ASP A 68 13.03 -10.90 6.36
CA ASP A 68 13.10 -12.35 6.34
C ASP A 68 12.29 -12.90 7.52
N PRO A 69 11.13 -13.54 7.29
CA PRO A 69 10.23 -13.93 8.38
C PRO A 69 10.87 -14.78 9.49
N PRO A 70 11.72 -15.78 9.20
CA PRO A 70 12.35 -16.56 10.27
C PRO A 70 13.25 -15.77 11.20
N LYS A 71 13.75 -14.62 10.74
CA LYS A 71 14.64 -13.75 11.52
C LYS A 71 13.93 -12.61 12.21
N LEU A 72 12.62 -12.48 11.99
CA LEU A 72 11.82 -11.36 12.48
C LEU A 72 11.13 -11.69 13.80
N LYS A 73 11.21 -10.75 14.74
CA LYS A 73 10.44 -10.82 15.99
C LYS A 73 9.37 -9.74 15.96
N CYS A 74 8.14 -10.14 16.21
CA CYS A 74 6.99 -9.23 16.23
C CYS A 74 6.29 -9.28 17.55
N GLY A 75 5.75 -8.14 17.96
CA GLY A 75 4.92 -8.05 19.17
C GLY A 75 3.56 -7.48 18.81
N ILE A 76 2.53 -7.94 19.47
CA ILE A 76 1.18 -7.43 19.32
C ILE A 76 0.72 -6.91 20.68
N VAL A 77 0.26 -5.66 20.68
CA VAL A 77 -0.31 -5.04 21.89
C VAL A 77 -1.78 -4.74 21.62
N THR A 78 -2.64 -5.22 22.49
CA THR A 78 -4.07 -4.94 22.39
C THR A 78 -4.48 -4.01 23.54
N CYS A 79 -5.33 -3.02 23.23
CA CYS A 79 -5.95 -2.17 24.24
C CYS A 79 -7.16 -2.92 24.79
N GLY A 80 -7.16 -3.28 26.05
CA GLY A 80 -8.16 -4.12 26.66
C GLY A 80 -9.60 -3.83 26.28
N GLY A 81 -10.43 -4.81 26.39
CA GLY A 81 -11.86 -4.84 26.08
C GLY A 81 -12.35 -6.24 26.29
N LEU A 82 -13.67 -6.45 26.17
CA LEU A 82 -14.24 -7.78 26.36
C LEU A 82 -13.79 -8.77 25.29
N CYS A 83 -13.57 -8.29 24.08
CA CYS A 83 -13.14 -9.14 22.95
C CYS A 83 -12.09 -8.40 22.12
N PRO A 84 -10.85 -8.29 22.59
CA PRO A 84 -9.82 -7.54 21.87
C PRO A 84 -9.23 -8.27 20.66
N GLY A 85 -9.72 -9.42 20.34
CA GLY A 85 -9.22 -10.20 19.21
C GLY A 85 -9.97 -9.95 17.90
#